data_c47c072c8120502f2478715b395c313c
#
_entry.id   c47c072c8120502f2478715b395c313c
#
_cell.length_a   1.000
_cell.length_b   1.000
_cell.length_c   1.000
_cell.angle_alpha   90.00
_cell.angle_beta   90.00
_cell.angle_gamma   90.00
#
_symmetry.space_group_name_H-M   'P 1'
#
loop_
_entity.id
_entity.type
_entity.pdbx_description
1 polymer ?
#
loop_
_entity_poly.entity_id
_entity_poly.type
_entity_poly.pdbx_seq_one_letter_code
_entity_poly.pdbx_strand_id
1 'polypeptide(L)'
;MDKDGKWVIVRIDGKIASISTDYRAMLAIAGELSRQKNPEYAEITVRTASFEHVWGLRRQVSWEDFLLFGTAFQKRVWKCLYDLRDEFPATDEGALKLLSYSDFAERCGCLSGVRAVAHAVGLNPLAVLIPCHLIVPKEAIDRIDSIRTKAQSTIFKGEDLCLDKILADSSIDCGEYALGRPLKRELIRLEHQAFE
;
A
#
# COMPACT_ATOMS: atom_id res chain seq x y z
N MET A 1 -0.22 3.12 18.07
CA MET A 1 -0.59 2.18 17.02
C MET A 1 -0.05 0.83 17.42
N ASP A 2 -0.91 -0.17 17.46
CA ASP A 2 -0.54 -1.49 17.97
C ASP A 2 0.27 -2.23 16.88
N LYS A 3 1.62 -2.07 16.93
CA LYS A 3 2.53 -2.87 16.09
C LYS A 3 2.43 -4.36 16.48
N ASP A 4 1.84 -4.65 17.64
CA ASP A 4 1.61 -5.99 18.16
C ASP A 4 0.31 -6.62 17.62
N GLY A 5 -0.43 -5.90 16.78
CA GLY A 5 -1.60 -6.42 16.07
C GLY A 5 -1.23 -7.67 15.27
N LYS A 6 -1.90 -8.76 15.54
CA LYS A 6 -1.68 -10.02 14.81
C LYS A 6 -2.17 -9.85 13.37
N TRP A 7 -1.23 -9.86 12.43
CA TRP A 7 -1.53 -9.94 11.02
C TRP A 7 -2.00 -11.34 10.66
N VAL A 8 -2.98 -11.42 9.79
CA VAL A 8 -3.53 -12.69 9.28
C VAL A 8 -3.12 -12.84 7.83
N ILE A 9 -2.40 -13.92 7.52
CA ILE A 9 -2.00 -14.28 6.15
C ILE A 9 -2.81 -15.49 5.75
N VAL A 10 -3.55 -15.38 4.66
CA VAL A 10 -4.30 -16.48 4.05
C VAL A 10 -3.55 -16.96 2.81
N ARG A 11 -3.27 -18.26 2.76
CA ARG A 11 -2.71 -18.92 1.57
C ARG A 11 -3.68 -19.98 1.07
N ILE A 12 -3.72 -20.12 -0.25
CA ILE A 12 -4.48 -21.13 -0.95
C ILE A 12 -3.51 -21.80 -1.92
N ASP A 13 -3.36 -23.11 -1.78
CA ASP A 13 -2.38 -23.90 -2.56
C ASP A 13 -0.98 -23.26 -2.56
N GLY A 14 -0.53 -22.82 -1.39
CA GLY A 14 0.75 -22.16 -1.18
C GLY A 14 0.83 -20.68 -1.57
N LYS A 15 -0.09 -20.17 -2.40
CA LYS A 15 -0.11 -18.77 -2.86
C LYS A 15 -0.78 -17.85 -1.85
N ILE A 16 -0.29 -16.63 -1.70
CA ILE A 16 -0.86 -15.63 -0.80
C ILE A 16 -2.12 -15.04 -1.43
N ALA A 17 -3.24 -15.19 -0.76
CA ALA A 17 -4.54 -14.74 -1.25
C ALA A 17 -5.03 -13.48 -0.50
N SER A 18 -4.64 -13.28 0.76
CA SER A 18 -4.97 -12.07 1.52
C SER A 18 -4.02 -11.83 2.67
N ILE A 19 -3.87 -10.54 3.01
CA ILE A 19 -3.20 -10.07 4.23
C ILE A 19 -4.05 -8.99 4.87
N SER A 20 -4.37 -9.15 6.16
CA SER A 20 -5.18 -8.22 6.94
C SER A 20 -4.79 -8.24 8.41
N THR A 21 -5.25 -7.26 9.18
CA THR A 21 -5.14 -7.22 10.65
C THR A 21 -6.34 -7.84 11.36
N ASP A 22 -7.34 -8.31 10.61
CA ASP A 22 -8.53 -8.96 11.17
C ASP A 22 -9.02 -10.13 10.29
N TYR A 23 -10.00 -10.87 10.81
CA TYR A 23 -10.62 -11.99 10.12
C TYR A 23 -11.52 -11.61 8.93
N ARG A 24 -11.78 -10.31 8.67
CA ARG A 24 -12.64 -9.87 7.56
C ARG A 24 -12.08 -10.30 6.20
N ALA A 25 -10.76 -10.28 6.07
CA ALA A 25 -10.09 -10.76 4.87
C ALA A 25 -10.38 -12.24 4.62
N MET A 26 -10.34 -13.06 5.66
CA MET A 26 -10.67 -14.48 5.56
C MET A 26 -12.13 -14.69 5.14
N LEU A 27 -13.06 -13.91 5.72
CA LEU A 27 -14.48 -13.97 5.34
C LEU A 27 -14.71 -13.55 3.89
N ALA A 28 -14.00 -12.52 3.42
CA ALA A 28 -14.07 -12.07 2.03
C ALA A 28 -13.61 -13.15 1.05
N ILE A 29 -12.51 -13.84 1.36
CA ILE A 29 -11.98 -14.95 0.55
C ILE A 29 -12.94 -16.15 0.60
N ALA A 30 -13.45 -16.52 1.78
CA ALA A 30 -14.41 -17.59 1.88
C ALA A 30 -15.67 -17.30 1.06
N GLY A 31 -16.15 -16.04 1.07
CA GLY A 31 -17.26 -15.60 0.22
C GLY A 31 -16.94 -15.67 -1.27
N GLU A 32 -15.71 -15.41 -1.67
CA GLU A 32 -15.27 -15.51 -3.06
C GLU A 32 -15.19 -16.98 -3.52
N LEU A 33 -14.61 -17.85 -2.69
CA LEU A 33 -14.55 -19.30 -2.94
C LEU A 33 -15.94 -19.89 -3.07
N SER A 34 -16.88 -19.47 -2.21
CA SER A 34 -18.27 -19.95 -2.24
C SER A 34 -19.02 -19.55 -3.52
N ARG A 35 -18.60 -18.45 -4.18
CA ARG A 35 -19.16 -18.00 -5.47
C ARG A 35 -18.61 -18.79 -6.66
N GLN A 36 -17.46 -19.44 -6.50
CA GLN A 36 -16.88 -20.27 -7.57
C GLN A 36 -17.56 -21.65 -7.59
N LYS A 37 -18.17 -22.02 -8.73
CA LYS A 37 -18.96 -23.25 -8.87
C LYS A 37 -18.17 -24.56 -8.71
N ASN A 38 -16.85 -24.52 -8.74
CA ASN A 38 -15.97 -25.68 -8.54
C ASN A 38 -14.59 -25.22 -8.01
N PRO A 39 -14.48 -24.94 -6.70
CA PRO A 39 -13.18 -24.64 -6.13
C PRO A 39 -12.36 -25.93 -6.00
N GLU A 40 -11.50 -26.21 -6.94
CA GLU A 40 -10.50 -27.30 -6.87
C GLU A 40 -9.30 -26.89 -5.98
N TYR A 41 -9.53 -26.14 -4.90
CA TYR A 41 -8.45 -25.77 -3.99
C TYR A 41 -8.24 -26.90 -2.96
N ALA A 42 -7.03 -27.44 -2.97
CA ALA A 42 -6.68 -28.55 -2.10
C ALA A 42 -6.38 -28.13 -0.68
N GLU A 43 -5.77 -26.94 -0.48
CA GLU A 43 -5.30 -26.52 0.83
C GLU A 43 -5.51 -25.02 1.08
N ILE A 44 -6.20 -24.69 2.19
CA ILE A 44 -6.31 -23.33 2.70
C ILE A 44 -5.59 -23.26 4.04
N THR A 45 -4.56 -22.41 4.13
CA THR A 45 -3.85 -22.15 5.38
C THR A 45 -4.08 -20.73 5.85
N VAL A 46 -4.31 -20.57 7.15
CA VAL A 46 -4.45 -19.28 7.82
C VAL A 46 -3.38 -19.20 8.91
N ARG A 47 -2.52 -18.20 8.85
CA ARG A 47 -1.45 -18.01 9.83
C ARG A 47 -1.46 -16.59 10.36
N THR A 48 -1.15 -16.44 11.64
CA THR A 48 -0.85 -15.15 12.24
C THR A 48 0.63 -14.84 12.11
N ALA A 49 0.95 -13.57 11.93
CA ALA A 49 2.33 -13.09 11.79
C ALA A 49 2.50 -11.74 12.49
N SER A 50 3.74 -11.38 12.78
CA SER A 50 4.08 -10.01 13.19
C SER A 50 4.12 -9.08 11.98
N PHE A 51 4.11 -7.77 12.24
CA PHE A 51 4.28 -6.77 11.19
C PHE A 51 5.62 -6.92 10.46
N GLU A 52 6.70 -7.14 11.21
CA GLU A 52 8.05 -7.30 10.66
C GLU A 52 8.12 -8.49 9.68
N HIS A 53 7.43 -9.59 10.01
CA HIS A 53 7.34 -10.73 9.10
C HIS A 53 6.63 -10.35 7.80
N VAL A 54 5.47 -9.69 7.88
CA VAL A 54 4.70 -9.23 6.70
C VAL A 54 5.53 -8.24 5.88
N TRP A 55 6.21 -7.30 6.53
CA TRP A 55 7.09 -6.34 5.87
C TRP A 55 8.25 -7.03 5.17
N GLY A 56 8.89 -8.01 5.83
CA GLY A 56 9.98 -8.80 5.26
C GLY A 56 9.58 -9.64 4.04
N LEU A 57 8.33 -10.11 3.98
CA LEU A 57 7.80 -10.84 2.81
C LEU A 57 7.88 -10.04 1.51
N ARG A 58 7.84 -8.72 1.56
CA ARG A 58 7.92 -7.86 0.36
C ARG A 58 9.15 -8.13 -0.52
N ARG A 59 10.26 -8.53 0.10
CA ARG A 59 11.52 -8.84 -0.59
C ARG A 59 11.62 -10.29 -1.05
N GLN A 60 10.71 -11.15 -0.59
CA GLN A 60 10.76 -12.59 -0.78
C GLN A 60 9.73 -13.09 -1.81
N VAL A 61 8.66 -12.31 -2.04
CA VAL A 61 7.55 -12.73 -2.87
C VAL A 61 7.54 -11.99 -4.20
N SER A 62 7.18 -12.73 -5.23
CA SER A 62 6.95 -12.24 -6.59
C SER A 62 5.45 -12.13 -6.89
N TRP A 63 5.09 -11.60 -8.05
CA TRP A 63 3.69 -11.50 -8.48
C TRP A 63 3.03 -12.88 -8.62
N GLU A 64 3.80 -13.88 -9.01
CA GLU A 64 3.35 -15.26 -9.23
C GLU A 64 3.00 -15.98 -7.93
N ASP A 65 3.48 -15.48 -6.78
CA ASP A 65 3.16 -16.01 -5.45
C ASP A 65 1.78 -15.58 -4.96
N PHE A 66 1.07 -14.74 -5.72
CA PHE A 66 -0.25 -14.24 -5.34
C PHE A 66 -1.37 -15.00 -6.05
N LEU A 67 -2.45 -15.23 -5.30
CA LEU A 67 -3.73 -15.69 -5.82
C LEU A 67 -4.78 -14.59 -5.60
N LEU A 68 -5.06 -13.83 -6.65
CA LEU A 68 -5.92 -12.65 -6.56
C LEU A 68 -7.33 -12.93 -7.05
N PHE A 69 -8.30 -12.70 -6.17
CA PHE A 69 -9.73 -12.71 -6.48
C PHE A 69 -10.18 -11.29 -6.79
N GLY A 70 -10.68 -11.08 -8.00
CA GLY A 70 -11.13 -9.77 -8.46
C GLY A 70 -11.32 -9.74 -9.97
N THR A 71 -11.91 -8.65 -10.46
CA THR A 71 -12.12 -8.43 -11.90
C THR A 71 -10.77 -8.25 -12.62
N ALA A 72 -10.76 -8.44 -13.94
CA ALA A 72 -9.58 -8.19 -14.77
C ALA A 72 -9.07 -6.74 -14.59
N PHE A 73 -9.99 -5.77 -14.43
CA PHE A 73 -9.64 -4.38 -14.16
C PHE A 73 -8.92 -4.21 -12.81
N GLN A 74 -9.46 -4.79 -11.73
CA GLN A 74 -8.83 -4.73 -10.40
C GLN A 74 -7.44 -5.36 -10.41
N LYS A 75 -7.29 -6.55 -11.00
CA LYS A 75 -6.00 -7.24 -11.11
C LYS A 75 -4.97 -6.41 -11.88
N ARG A 76 -5.37 -5.72 -12.95
CA ARG A 76 -4.51 -4.78 -13.68
C ARG A 76 -4.07 -3.60 -12.80
N VAL A 77 -4.99 -2.99 -12.06
CA VAL A 77 -4.66 -1.90 -11.13
C VAL A 77 -3.72 -2.38 -10.03
N TRP A 78 -3.96 -3.57 -9.45
CA TRP A 78 -3.08 -4.14 -8.43
C TRP A 78 -1.71 -4.51 -8.98
N LYS A 79 -1.61 -4.93 -10.25
CA LYS A 79 -0.31 -5.15 -10.89
C LYS A 79 0.46 -3.84 -11.06
N CYS A 80 -0.21 -2.77 -11.49
CA CYS A 80 0.41 -1.44 -11.57
C CYS A 80 0.91 -0.95 -10.19
N LEU A 81 0.14 -1.21 -9.10
CA LEU A 81 0.58 -0.90 -7.74
C LEU A 81 1.80 -1.73 -7.33
N TYR A 82 1.79 -3.03 -7.63
CA TYR A 82 2.89 -3.94 -7.32
C TYR A 82 4.19 -3.49 -7.99
N ASP A 83 4.12 -3.07 -9.25
CA ASP A 83 5.28 -2.62 -10.03
C ASP A 83 5.91 -1.34 -9.46
N LEU A 84 5.16 -0.54 -8.68
CA LEU A 84 5.74 0.61 -7.98
C LEU A 84 6.87 0.23 -7.02
N ARG A 85 6.89 -0.99 -6.47
CA ARG A 85 7.97 -1.46 -5.58
C ARG A 85 9.35 -1.36 -6.20
N ASP A 86 9.44 -1.72 -7.48
CA ASP A 86 10.72 -1.81 -8.20
C ASP A 86 11.14 -0.46 -8.81
N GLU A 87 10.17 0.46 -8.94
CA GLU A 87 10.40 1.77 -9.55
C GLU A 87 10.71 2.86 -8.53
N PHE A 88 10.61 2.54 -7.25
CA PHE A 88 10.93 3.44 -6.16
C PHE A 88 12.22 3.02 -5.41
N PRO A 89 13.36 2.80 -6.09
CA PRO A 89 14.62 2.83 -5.40
C PRO A 89 14.82 4.26 -4.85
N ALA A 90 15.42 4.38 -3.69
CA ALA A 90 15.83 5.66 -3.16
C ALA A 90 16.64 6.40 -4.24
N THR A 91 16.19 7.59 -4.62
CA THR A 91 17.06 8.52 -5.32
C THR A 91 17.80 9.31 -4.26
N ASP A 92 19.05 9.67 -4.53
CA ASP A 92 19.99 10.40 -3.65
C ASP A 92 19.45 11.72 -3.03
N GLU A 93 18.22 12.10 -3.32
CA GLU A 93 17.61 13.36 -2.90
C GLU A 93 16.53 13.23 -1.82
N GLY A 94 16.34 12.06 -1.21
CA GLY A 94 15.36 11.89 -0.12
C GLY A 94 13.89 12.20 -0.51
N ALA A 95 13.56 12.14 -1.79
CA ALA A 95 12.23 12.49 -2.28
C ALA A 95 11.23 11.40 -1.92
N LEU A 96 10.20 11.76 -1.14
CA LEU A 96 9.06 10.92 -0.88
C LEU A 96 8.29 10.67 -2.19
N LYS A 97 8.31 9.45 -2.69
CA LYS A 97 7.62 9.09 -3.92
C LYS A 97 6.18 8.67 -3.64
N LEU A 98 5.31 9.65 -3.57
CA LEU A 98 3.86 9.46 -3.54
C LEU A 98 3.27 9.79 -4.91
N LEU A 99 2.20 9.09 -5.25
CA LEU A 99 1.41 9.40 -6.46
C LEU A 99 0.02 9.86 -6.05
N SER A 100 -0.51 10.85 -6.76
CA SER A 100 -1.92 11.17 -6.63
C SER A 100 -2.78 10.08 -7.30
N TYR A 101 -4.05 9.98 -6.90
CA TYR A 101 -4.99 9.06 -7.57
C TYR A 101 -5.13 9.36 -9.07
N SER A 102 -5.01 10.62 -9.51
CA SER A 102 -5.04 11.01 -10.91
C SER A 102 -3.80 10.54 -11.66
N ASP A 103 -2.61 10.80 -11.13
CA ASP A 103 -1.35 10.40 -11.76
C ASP A 103 -1.24 8.87 -11.83
N PHE A 104 -1.69 8.19 -10.78
CA PHE A 104 -1.74 6.73 -10.78
C PHE A 104 -2.77 6.17 -11.77
N ALA A 105 -3.93 6.83 -11.94
CA ALA A 105 -4.92 6.42 -12.94
C ALA A 105 -4.39 6.60 -14.37
N GLU A 106 -3.65 7.69 -14.65
CA GLU A 106 -2.94 7.89 -15.90
C GLU A 106 -1.95 6.77 -16.17
N ARG A 107 -1.15 6.43 -15.16
CA ARG A 107 -0.19 5.32 -15.24
C ARG A 107 -0.85 3.96 -15.52
N CYS A 108 -2.05 3.73 -14.98
CA CYS A 108 -2.85 2.53 -15.29
C CYS A 108 -3.48 2.57 -16.70
N GLY A 109 -3.25 3.62 -17.50
CA GLY A 109 -3.90 3.83 -18.80
C GLY A 109 -5.40 4.12 -18.66
N CYS A 110 -5.84 4.78 -17.59
CA CYS A 110 -7.25 4.96 -17.23
C CYS A 110 -7.57 6.40 -16.80
N LEU A 111 -7.17 7.38 -17.61
CA LEU A 111 -7.30 8.81 -17.33
C LEU A 111 -8.72 9.26 -16.93
N SER A 112 -9.74 8.75 -17.61
CA SER A 112 -11.14 9.08 -17.30
C SER A 112 -11.73 8.29 -16.14
N GLY A 113 -11.00 7.30 -15.63
CA GLY A 113 -11.46 6.32 -14.65
C GLY A 113 -10.91 6.48 -13.24
N VAL A 114 -10.49 7.68 -12.82
CA VAL A 114 -9.84 7.94 -11.52
C VAL A 114 -10.61 7.33 -10.34
N ARG A 115 -11.95 7.49 -10.32
CA ARG A 115 -12.79 6.93 -9.24
C ARG A 115 -12.79 5.40 -9.24
N ALA A 116 -12.83 4.77 -10.41
CA ALA A 116 -12.80 3.32 -10.54
C ALA A 116 -11.42 2.77 -10.11
N VAL A 117 -10.34 3.46 -10.47
CA VAL A 117 -8.97 3.14 -10.04
C VAL A 117 -8.85 3.29 -8.52
N ALA A 118 -9.31 4.41 -7.95
CA ALA A 118 -9.29 4.62 -6.49
C ALA A 118 -10.08 3.54 -5.74
N HIS A 119 -11.23 3.14 -6.26
CA HIS A 119 -12.00 2.03 -5.70
C HIS A 119 -11.23 0.70 -5.75
N ALA A 120 -10.59 0.39 -6.89
CA ALA A 120 -9.77 -0.80 -7.02
C ALA A 120 -8.54 -0.79 -6.08
N VAL A 121 -7.90 0.38 -5.91
CA VAL A 121 -6.81 0.60 -4.92
C VAL A 121 -7.29 0.27 -3.50
N GLY A 122 -8.49 0.74 -3.12
CA GLY A 122 -9.09 0.48 -1.81
C GLY A 122 -9.48 -0.99 -1.57
N LEU A 123 -9.70 -1.75 -2.63
CA LEU A 123 -10.03 -3.19 -2.58
C LEU A 123 -8.79 -4.10 -2.64
N ASN A 124 -7.58 -3.56 -2.55
CA ASN A 124 -6.35 -4.35 -2.53
C ASN A 124 -6.37 -5.39 -1.39
N PRO A 125 -6.34 -6.71 -1.70
CA PRO A 125 -6.40 -7.77 -0.67
C PRO A 125 -5.05 -8.03 0.00
N LEU A 126 -3.96 -7.51 -0.54
CA LEU A 126 -2.59 -7.76 -0.12
C LEU A 126 -1.92 -6.49 0.39
N ALA A 127 -2.55 -5.88 1.40
CA ALA A 127 -1.99 -4.69 2.03
C ALA A 127 -0.52 -4.92 2.46
N VAL A 128 0.32 -3.91 2.35
CA VAL A 128 1.78 -3.95 2.54
C VAL A 128 2.52 -4.57 1.36
N LEU A 129 2.16 -5.78 0.90
CA LEU A 129 2.86 -6.43 -0.22
C LEU A 129 2.60 -5.73 -1.56
N ILE A 130 1.39 -5.22 -1.75
CA ILE A 130 1.01 -4.34 -2.86
C ILE A 130 0.84 -2.93 -2.28
N PRO A 131 1.71 -1.96 -2.62
CA PRO A 131 1.89 -0.73 -1.85
C PRO A 131 0.83 0.34 -2.17
N CYS A 132 -0.45 0.03 -1.95
CA CYS A 132 -1.55 0.99 -2.13
C CYS A 132 -1.48 2.21 -1.18
N HIS A 133 -0.69 2.13 -0.11
CA HIS A 133 -0.42 3.26 0.78
C HIS A 133 0.37 4.40 0.12
N LEU A 134 1.07 4.15 -1.00
CA LEU A 134 1.78 5.17 -1.77
C LEU A 134 0.85 6.06 -2.61
N ILE A 135 -0.44 5.69 -2.74
CA ILE A 135 -1.42 6.49 -3.47
C ILE A 135 -2.19 7.37 -2.49
N VAL A 136 -2.08 8.68 -2.68
CA VAL A 136 -2.62 9.69 -1.75
C VAL A 136 -3.46 10.74 -2.51
N PRO A 137 -4.29 11.55 -1.82
CA PRO A 137 -4.89 12.72 -2.42
C PRO A 137 -3.84 13.71 -2.93
N LYS A 138 -4.14 14.40 -4.04
CA LYS A 138 -3.22 15.40 -4.62
C LYS A 138 -2.90 16.50 -3.61
N GLU A 139 -3.86 16.90 -2.83
CA GLU A 139 -3.74 17.93 -1.77
C GLU A 139 -2.67 17.55 -0.73
N ALA A 140 -2.49 16.25 -0.46
CA ALA A 140 -1.44 15.78 0.44
C ALA A 140 -0.04 16.01 -0.17
N ILE A 141 0.12 15.74 -1.46
CA ILE A 141 1.38 15.98 -2.19
C ILE A 141 1.68 17.48 -2.21
N ASP A 142 0.72 18.30 -2.65
CA ASP A 142 0.86 19.75 -2.74
C ASP A 142 1.23 20.36 -1.36
N ARG A 143 0.67 19.81 -0.28
CA ARG A 143 1.00 20.25 1.08
C ARG A 143 2.42 19.86 1.49
N ILE A 144 2.84 18.64 1.22
CA ILE A 144 4.20 18.16 1.48
C ILE A 144 5.22 19.03 0.73
N ASP A 145 4.99 19.28 -0.55
CA ASP A 145 5.88 20.10 -1.38
C ASP A 145 5.95 21.56 -0.89
N SER A 146 4.81 22.11 -0.46
CA SER A 146 4.77 23.44 0.18
C SER A 146 5.62 23.52 1.46
N ILE A 147 5.57 22.50 2.31
CA ILE A 147 6.39 22.44 3.53
C ILE A 147 7.87 22.35 3.19
N ARG A 148 8.24 21.49 2.23
CA ARG A 148 9.62 21.34 1.77
C ARG A 148 10.19 22.61 1.18
N THR A 149 9.45 23.28 0.30
CA THR A 149 9.88 24.53 -0.34
C THR A 149 10.08 25.64 0.70
N LYS A 150 9.19 25.75 1.69
CA LYS A 150 9.33 26.72 2.78
C LYS A 150 10.55 26.46 3.65
N ALA A 151 10.84 25.20 3.94
CA ALA A 151 12.01 24.84 4.72
C ALA A 151 13.32 25.14 3.99
N GLN A 152 13.38 24.89 2.68
CA GLN A 152 14.54 25.21 1.83
C GLN A 152 14.76 26.71 1.70
N SER A 153 13.71 27.51 1.69
CA SER A 153 13.79 28.98 1.58
C SER A 153 14.15 29.68 2.90
N THR A 154 13.98 28.99 4.03
CA THR A 154 14.34 29.54 5.34
C THR A 154 15.82 29.27 5.59
N ILE A 155 16.67 30.31 5.46
CA ILE A 155 18.14 30.27 5.60
C ILE A 155 18.59 29.95 7.06
N PHE A 156 17.80 29.24 7.82
CA PHE A 156 18.22 28.73 9.12
C PHE A 156 18.88 27.36 8.93
N LYS A 157 20.22 27.44 8.93
CA LYS A 157 21.13 26.29 8.95
C LYS A 157 20.69 25.26 9.98
N GLY A 158 20.52 24.01 9.54
CA GLY A 158 20.83 22.86 10.38
C GLY A 158 19.69 22.01 10.90
N GLU A 159 18.43 22.25 10.58
CA GLU A 159 17.40 21.25 10.84
C GLU A 159 17.05 20.53 9.53
N ASP A 160 17.54 19.30 9.39
CA ASP A 160 17.04 18.38 8.39
C ASP A 160 15.54 18.24 8.57
N LEU A 161 14.78 18.70 7.57
CA LEU A 161 13.33 18.51 7.55
C LEU A 161 13.06 17.04 7.22
N CYS A 162 13.25 16.17 8.22
CA CYS A 162 13.02 14.74 8.03
C CYS A 162 11.54 14.48 7.74
N LEU A 163 11.28 13.46 6.95
CA LEU A 163 9.93 13.04 6.59
C LEU A 163 9.03 12.82 7.81
N ASP A 164 9.58 12.35 8.91
CA ASP A 164 8.86 12.12 10.16
C ASP A 164 8.21 13.41 10.68
N LYS A 165 8.90 14.54 10.60
CA LYS A 165 8.33 15.85 10.97
C LYS A 165 7.23 16.29 10.01
N ILE A 166 7.40 16.04 8.70
CA ILE A 166 6.38 16.35 7.69
C ILE A 166 5.13 15.49 7.91
N LEU A 167 5.29 14.18 8.06
CA LEU A 167 4.16 13.27 8.26
C LEU A 167 3.51 13.41 9.65
N ALA A 168 4.18 14.04 10.62
CA ALA A 168 3.58 14.40 11.91
C ALA A 168 2.59 15.57 11.80
N ASP A 169 2.64 16.38 10.73
CA ASP A 169 1.68 17.45 10.49
C ASP A 169 0.28 16.87 10.25
N SER A 170 -0.63 17.10 11.18
CA SER A 170 -2.01 16.63 11.14
C SER A 170 -2.82 17.24 9.98
N SER A 171 -2.36 18.34 9.39
CA SER A 171 -3.01 18.97 8.25
C SER A 171 -2.82 18.20 6.93
N ILE A 172 -1.87 17.25 6.88
CA ILE A 172 -1.68 16.39 5.72
C ILE A 172 -2.65 15.21 5.79
N ASP A 173 -3.67 15.21 4.95
CA ASP A 173 -4.59 14.08 4.82
C ASP A 173 -4.09 13.10 3.75
N CYS A 174 -3.42 12.02 4.18
CA CYS A 174 -2.96 10.97 3.26
C CYS A 174 -4.11 10.12 2.67
N GLY A 175 -5.36 10.43 2.99
CA GLY A 175 -6.55 9.73 2.51
C GLY A 175 -6.87 8.45 3.31
N GLU A 176 -7.97 7.83 2.94
CA GLU A 176 -8.43 6.60 3.59
C GLU A 176 -7.51 5.42 3.28
N TYR A 177 -7.53 4.45 4.17
CA TYR A 177 -6.81 3.18 4.04
C TYR A 177 -7.63 2.05 4.65
N ALA A 178 -7.65 0.89 4.00
CA ALA A 178 -8.45 -0.26 4.46
C ALA A 178 -8.13 -0.69 5.88
N LEU A 179 -6.88 -0.50 6.31
CA LEU A 179 -6.38 -0.84 7.65
C LEU A 179 -6.23 0.41 8.55
N GLY A 180 -6.82 1.54 8.17
CA GLY A 180 -6.83 2.78 8.92
C GLY A 180 -5.73 3.78 8.56
N ARG A 181 -6.07 5.06 8.66
CA ARG A 181 -5.17 6.20 8.33
C ARG A 181 -3.85 6.20 9.10
N PRO A 182 -3.80 5.84 10.42
CA PRO A 182 -2.53 5.81 11.15
C PRO A 182 -1.54 4.81 10.56
N LEU A 183 -2.01 3.61 10.15
CA LEU A 183 -1.16 2.62 9.52
C LEU A 183 -0.66 3.10 8.16
N LYS A 184 -1.49 3.78 7.37
CA LYS A 184 -1.06 4.33 6.09
C LYS A 184 0.13 5.27 6.24
N ARG A 185 0.07 6.21 7.19
CA ARG A 185 1.17 7.14 7.48
C ARG A 185 2.44 6.40 7.90
N GLU A 186 2.31 5.40 8.77
CA GLU A 186 3.45 4.60 9.21
C GLU A 186 4.08 3.82 8.06
N LEU A 187 3.29 3.24 7.16
CA LEU A 187 3.79 2.55 5.98
C LEU A 187 4.54 3.49 5.04
N ILE A 188 4.00 4.69 4.80
CA ILE A 188 4.69 5.73 4.00
C ILE A 188 6.04 6.08 4.64
N ARG A 189 6.09 6.23 5.98
CA ARG A 189 7.32 6.51 6.72
C ARG A 189 8.35 5.39 6.57
N LEU A 190 7.91 4.14 6.70
CA LEU A 190 8.78 2.96 6.58
C LEU A 190 9.32 2.76 5.16
N GLU A 191 8.55 3.12 4.12
CA GLU A 191 9.05 3.11 2.74
C GLU A 191 10.27 4.03 2.57
N HIS A 192 10.25 5.17 3.24
CA HIS A 192 11.37 6.11 3.20
C HIS A 192 12.58 5.62 3.99
N GLN A 193 12.36 5.04 5.19
CA GLN A 193 13.45 4.53 6.03
C GLN A 193 14.10 3.24 5.51
N ALA A 194 13.39 2.46 4.72
CA ALA A 194 13.92 1.22 4.15
C ALA A 194 15.04 1.45 3.10
N PHE A 195 15.29 2.71 2.76
CA PHE A 195 16.25 3.12 1.75
C PHE A 195 17.42 3.96 2.32
N GLU A 196 17.45 4.20 3.63
CA GLU A 196 18.64 4.69 4.34
C GLU A 196 19.52 3.48 4.75
#